data_8fb2b296d1d0db788a2ae3a39c8a8f13
#
_entry.id   8fb2b296d1d0db788a2ae3a39c8a8f13
#
_cell.length_a   1.000
_cell.length_b   1.000
_cell.length_c   1.000
_cell.angle_alpha   90.00
_cell.angle_beta   90.00
_cell.angle_gamma   90.00
#
_symmetry.space_group_name_H-M   'P 1'
#
loop_
_entity.id
_entity.type
_entity.pdbx_description
1 polymer ?
#
loop_
_entity_poly.entity_id
_entity_poly.type
_entity_poly.pdbx_seq_one_letter_code
_entity_poly.pdbx_strand_id
1 'polypeptide(L)' 'MEIDKVKSLIEAGLPGAKVDVSGDGRHFEAVVVSEAFAGKSLIQRHRMVLATVSDQIASDELHALSIKASTP' A
#
# COMPACT_ATOMS: atom_id res chain seq x y z
N MET A 1 -8.00 -12.31 -1.04
CA MET A 1 -6.99 -11.73 -0.14
C MET A 1 -7.67 -10.91 0.94
N GLU A 2 -7.17 -10.92 2.15
CA GLU A 2 -7.80 -10.22 3.26
C GLU A 2 -7.17 -8.84 3.51
N ILE A 3 -8.00 -7.93 4.05
CA ILE A 3 -7.60 -6.56 4.37
C ILE A 3 -6.38 -6.54 5.30
N ASP A 4 -6.40 -7.36 6.35
CA ASP A 4 -5.31 -7.40 7.33
C ASP A 4 -3.98 -7.83 6.71
N LYS A 5 -4.03 -8.72 5.72
CA LYS A 5 -2.82 -9.16 5.02
C LYS A 5 -2.22 -8.04 4.18
N VAL A 6 -3.06 -7.28 3.47
CA VAL A 6 -2.61 -6.12 2.69
C VAL A 6 -1.96 -5.10 3.61
N LYS A 7 -2.62 -4.78 4.72
CA LYS A 7 -2.11 -3.83 5.70
C LYS A 7 -0.75 -4.27 6.26
N SER A 8 -0.63 -5.52 6.65
CA SER A 8 0.59 -6.06 7.23
C SER A 8 1.77 -6.01 6.25
N LEU A 9 1.52 -6.33 4.97
CA LEU A 9 2.55 -6.27 3.93
C LEU A 9 3.05 -4.85 3.72
N ILE A 10 2.15 -3.88 3.68
CA ILE A 10 2.53 -2.48 3.51
C ILE A 10 3.32 -2.00 4.73
N GLU A 11 2.85 -2.32 5.93
CA GLU A 11 3.55 -1.94 7.16
C GLU A 11 4.96 -2.54 7.23
N ALA A 12 5.11 -3.79 6.82
CA ALA A 12 6.41 -4.46 6.82
C ALA A 12 7.38 -3.83 5.82
N GLY A 13 6.87 -3.40 4.66
CA GLY A 13 7.69 -2.79 3.62
C GLY A 13 7.99 -1.31 3.85
N LEU A 14 7.17 -0.64 4.66
CA LEU A 14 7.33 0.79 5.00
C LEU A 14 7.28 0.96 6.52
N PRO A 15 8.34 0.57 7.23
CA PRO A 15 8.35 0.64 8.70
C PRO A 15 8.04 2.05 9.21
N GLY A 16 7.17 2.13 10.21
CA GLY A 16 6.74 3.40 10.78
C GLY A 16 5.59 4.08 10.04
N ALA A 17 5.16 3.55 8.90
CA ALA A 17 4.02 4.10 8.18
C ALA A 17 2.72 3.84 8.93
N LYS A 18 1.79 4.80 8.80
CA LYS A 18 0.41 4.63 9.22
C LYS A 18 -0.38 4.11 8.03
N VAL A 19 -1.01 2.95 8.17
CA VAL A 19 -1.69 2.29 7.07
C VAL A 19 -3.12 1.97 7.44
N ASP A 20 -4.06 2.45 6.62
CA ASP A 20 -5.46 2.06 6.68
C ASP A 20 -5.83 1.39 5.37
N VAL A 21 -6.43 0.21 5.46
CA VAL A 21 -6.88 -0.55 4.28
C VAL A 21 -8.35 -0.86 4.42
N SER A 22 -9.09 -0.61 3.34
CA SER A 22 -10.49 -1.00 3.22
C SER A 22 -10.69 -1.74 1.89
N GLY A 23 -11.81 -2.44 1.75
CA GLY A 23 -12.09 -3.14 0.52
C GLY A 23 -13.14 -4.23 0.66
N ASP A 24 -13.49 -4.83 -0.47
CA ASP A 24 -14.52 -5.88 -0.57
C ASP A 24 -13.94 -7.27 -0.86
N GLY A 25 -12.63 -7.43 -0.79
CA GLY A 25 -11.93 -8.68 -1.10
C GLY A 25 -11.37 -8.74 -2.52
N ARG A 26 -11.83 -7.86 -3.43
CA ARG A 26 -11.33 -7.75 -4.80
C ARG A 26 -10.70 -6.40 -5.08
N HIS A 27 -11.38 -5.35 -4.64
CA HIS A 27 -10.90 -3.97 -4.76
C HIS A 27 -10.51 -3.48 -3.39
N PHE A 28 -9.29 -3.00 -3.26
CA PHE A 28 -8.76 -2.49 -2.00
C PHE A 28 -8.39 -1.03 -2.13
N GLU A 29 -8.53 -0.31 -1.04
CA GLU A 29 -8.07 1.07 -0.94
C GLU A 29 -7.14 1.17 0.26
N ALA A 30 -5.93 1.68 0.02
CA ALA A 30 -4.93 1.88 1.06
C ALA A 30 -4.65 3.37 1.22
N VAL A 31 -4.74 3.84 2.46
CA VAL A 31 -4.30 5.18 2.84
C VAL A 31 -3.01 4.99 3.63
N VAL A 32 -1.91 5.52 3.12
CA VAL A 32 -0.59 5.32 3.69
C VAL A 32 0.04 6.68 4.00
N VAL A 33 0.39 6.88 5.25
CA VAL A 33 1.04 8.10 5.73
C VAL A 33 2.44 7.73 6.20
N SER A 34 3.46 8.31 5.59
CA SER A 34 4.85 7.99 5.92
C SER A 34 5.78 9.18 5.67
N GLU A 35 6.74 9.35 6.57
CA GLU A 35 7.81 10.33 6.36
C GLU A 35 8.69 9.95 5.17
N ALA A 36 8.74 8.68 4.80
CA ALA A 36 9.51 8.21 3.64
C ALA A 36 9.02 8.82 2.33
N PHE A 37 7.81 9.37 2.29
CA PHE A 37 7.25 10.01 1.11
C PHE A 37 7.69 11.46 0.94
N ALA A 38 8.39 12.03 1.91
CA ALA A 38 8.85 13.41 1.83
C ALA A 38 9.78 13.58 0.61
N GLY A 39 9.53 14.62 -0.19
CA GLY A 39 10.31 14.88 -1.40
C GLY A 39 10.02 13.95 -2.57
N LYS A 40 9.09 13.03 -2.44
CA LYS A 40 8.73 12.08 -3.51
C LYS A 40 7.51 12.56 -4.26
N SER A 41 7.48 12.34 -5.59
CA SER A 41 6.31 12.61 -6.41
C SER A 41 5.18 11.60 -6.08
N LEU A 42 3.95 11.88 -6.53
CA LEU A 42 2.84 10.96 -6.36
C LEU A 42 3.13 9.60 -7.00
N ILE A 43 3.72 9.60 -8.20
CA ILE A 43 4.10 8.37 -8.89
C ILE A 43 5.13 7.58 -8.10
N GLN A 44 6.14 8.25 -7.56
CA GLN A 44 7.16 7.60 -6.74
C GLN A 44 6.55 6.99 -5.48
N ARG A 45 5.65 7.72 -4.81
CA ARG A 45 4.95 7.22 -3.62
C ARG A 45 4.12 5.97 -3.94
N HIS A 46 3.37 5.99 -5.04
CA HIS A 46 2.60 4.84 -5.48
C HIS A 46 3.49 3.62 -5.73
N ARG A 47 4.63 3.82 -6.40
CA ARG A 47 5.59 2.74 -6.65
C ARG A 47 6.15 2.16 -5.36
N MET A 48 6.41 3.01 -4.36
CA MET A 48 6.90 2.56 -3.06
C MET A 48 5.87 1.65 -2.36
N VAL A 49 4.60 2.03 -2.41
CA VAL A 49 3.54 1.20 -1.82
C VAL A 49 3.34 -0.09 -2.63
N LEU A 50 3.29 -0.01 -3.95
CA LEU A 50 3.12 -1.19 -4.80
C LEU A 50 4.26 -2.19 -4.62
N ALA A 51 5.48 -1.72 -4.39
CA ALA A 51 6.62 -2.60 -4.15
C ALA A 51 6.43 -3.49 -2.92
N THR A 52 5.68 -3.04 -1.92
CA THR A 52 5.43 -3.83 -0.70
C THR A 52 4.52 -5.02 -0.94
N VAL A 53 3.74 -5.02 -2.03
CA VAL A 53 2.77 -6.06 -2.38
C VAL A 53 3.02 -6.63 -3.77
N SER A 54 4.24 -6.49 -4.29
CA SER A 54 4.56 -6.87 -5.67
C SER A 54 4.34 -8.37 -5.94
N ASP A 55 4.68 -9.25 -5.01
CA ASP A 55 4.46 -10.68 -5.16
C ASP A 55 2.98 -11.03 -5.27
N GLN A 56 2.15 -10.35 -4.48
CA GLN A 56 0.71 -10.58 -4.46
C GLN A 56 0.04 -10.05 -5.72
N ILE A 57 0.56 -8.98 -6.30
CA ILE A 57 0.08 -8.47 -7.59
C ILE A 57 0.49 -9.41 -8.71
N ALA A 58 1.74 -9.88 -8.71
CA ALA A 58 2.27 -10.79 -9.74
C ALA A 58 1.52 -12.14 -9.75
N SER A 59 1.08 -12.61 -8.59
CA SER A 59 0.35 -13.88 -8.47
C SER A 59 -1.16 -13.76 -8.66
N ASP A 60 -1.67 -12.55 -8.93
CA ASP A 60 -3.09 -12.23 -8.99
C ASP A 60 -3.83 -12.44 -7.66
N GLU A 61 -3.11 -12.60 -6.57
CA GLU A 61 -3.72 -12.65 -5.23
C GLU A 61 -4.33 -11.30 -4.87
N LEU A 62 -3.71 -10.21 -5.33
CA LEU A 62 -4.19 -8.84 -5.18
C LEU A 62 -4.49 -8.26 -6.57
N HIS A 63 -5.77 -8.02 -6.88
CA HIS A 63 -6.19 -7.56 -8.20
C HIS A 63 -6.16 -6.06 -8.39
N ALA A 64 -6.79 -5.32 -7.49
CA ALA A 64 -6.93 -3.87 -7.61
C ALA A 64 -6.64 -3.19 -6.28
N LEU A 65 -5.75 -2.22 -6.30
CA LEU A 65 -5.37 -1.44 -5.14
C LEU A 65 -5.32 0.04 -5.51
N SER A 66 -6.21 0.83 -4.90
CA SER A 66 -6.16 2.28 -4.97
C SER A 66 -5.32 2.79 -3.80
N ILE A 67 -4.44 3.75 -4.06
CA ILE A 67 -3.47 4.21 -3.06
C ILE A 67 -3.60 5.71 -2.88
N LYS A 68 -3.68 6.14 -1.61
CA LYS A 68 -3.50 7.52 -1.19
C LYS A 68 -2.27 7.56 -0.30
N ALA A 69 -1.20 8.19 -0.78
CA ALA A 69 0.07 8.25 -0.08
C ALA A 69 0.44 9.70 0.23
N SER A 70 0.69 9.99 1.50
CA SER A 70 1.00 11.34 1.95
C SER A 70 2.01 11.33 3.08
N THR A 71 2.60 12.50 3.32
CA THR A 71 3.45 12.72 4.50
C THR A 71 2.57 13.04 5.70
N PRO A 72 3.08 12.83 6.92
CA PRO A 72 2.38 13.22 8.13
C PRO A 72 2.15 14.71 8.21
#